data_1230450341e82b228424621dd11b367c
#
_entry.id   1230450341e82b228424621dd11b367c
#
_cell.length_a   1.000
_cell.length_b   1.000
_cell.length_c   1.000
_cell.angle_alpha   90.00
_cell.angle_beta   90.00
_cell.angle_gamma   90.00
#
_symmetry.space_group_name_H-M   'P 1'
#
loop_
_entity.id
_entity.type
_entity.pdbx_description
1 polymer ?
#
loop_
_entity_poly.entity_id
_entity_poly.type
_entity_poly.pdbx_seq_one_letter_code
_entity_poly.pdbx_strand_id
1 'polypeptide(L)'
;LQLDVNRKVDELSFGNRKKVAIVSALQHQPKLLILDEPTSGLDPLMQREFSQIIRERNEQGATVFLSSHVLSEIQRNCTRAAIIREGRIIACDRVEVLSKTNAKRISVQGQVSLDSLEEIRDLKENDGIFSFLYGGDIHRLLETLSAGTITDLSISNPDLDEKIGRAHV
;
A
#
# COMPACT_ATOMS: atom_id res chain seq x y z
N LEU A 1 2.57 14.56 19.17
CA LEU A 1 2.36 15.65 18.21
C LEU A 1 2.87 16.95 18.82
N GLN A 2 4.10 17.37 18.48
CA GLN A 2 4.62 18.67 18.94
C GLN A 2 3.97 19.79 18.14
N LEU A 3 3.23 20.68 18.83
CA LEU A 3 2.60 21.87 18.27
C LEU A 3 3.01 23.10 19.09
N ASP A 4 3.28 24.21 18.42
CA ASP A 4 3.43 25.50 19.08
C ASP A 4 2.04 26.06 19.40
N VAL A 5 1.64 25.92 20.66
CA VAL A 5 0.29 26.29 21.14
C VAL A 5 0.06 27.82 21.20
N ASN A 6 1.10 28.61 21.02
CA ASN A 6 1.00 30.09 21.09
C ASN A 6 0.73 30.73 19.71
N ARG A 7 0.80 29.93 18.62
CA ARG A 7 0.53 30.45 17.27
C ARG A 7 -0.94 30.29 16.90
N LYS A 8 -1.44 31.24 16.15
CA LYS A 8 -2.76 31.13 15.52
C LYS A 8 -2.74 30.06 14.44
N VAL A 9 -3.86 29.38 14.26
CA VAL A 9 -3.98 28.29 13.27
C VAL A 9 -3.62 28.74 11.85
N ASP A 10 -3.97 29.99 11.50
CA ASP A 10 -3.70 30.56 10.18
C ASP A 10 -2.20 30.78 9.90
N GLU A 11 -1.39 30.89 10.96
CA GLU A 11 0.07 31.05 10.87
C GLU A 11 0.81 29.71 10.81
N LEU A 12 0.10 28.60 10.98
CA LEU A 12 0.69 27.27 10.97
C LEU A 12 0.91 26.76 9.53
N SER A 13 1.98 25.98 9.34
CA SER A 13 2.18 25.21 8.11
C SER A 13 1.03 24.26 7.88
N PHE A 14 0.83 23.81 6.63
CA PHE A 14 -0.21 22.85 6.27
C PHE A 14 -0.16 21.59 7.16
N GLY A 15 1.02 20.99 7.37
CA GLY A 15 1.19 19.84 8.25
C GLY A 15 0.81 20.12 9.70
N ASN A 16 1.15 21.30 10.25
CA ASN A 16 0.79 21.66 11.61
C ASN A 16 -0.72 21.93 11.75
N ARG A 17 -1.36 22.54 10.74
CA ARG A 17 -2.84 22.68 10.73
C ARG A 17 -3.51 21.31 10.76
N LYS A 18 -2.98 20.35 10.01
CA LYS A 18 -3.50 18.97 10.00
C LYS A 18 -3.32 18.27 11.36
N LYS A 19 -2.19 18.51 12.06
CA LYS A 19 -1.99 18.04 13.44
C LYS A 19 -3.06 18.61 14.39
N VAL A 20 -3.36 19.89 14.30
CA VAL A 20 -4.43 20.53 15.11
C VAL A 20 -5.77 19.86 14.82
N ALA A 21 -6.12 19.64 13.55
CA ALA A 21 -7.37 18.99 13.17
C ALA A 21 -7.47 17.54 13.73
N ILE A 22 -6.38 16.76 13.67
CA ILE A 22 -6.32 15.42 14.23
C ILE A 22 -6.53 15.45 15.76
N VAL A 23 -5.81 16.33 16.47
CA VAL A 23 -5.95 16.46 17.93
C VAL A 23 -7.37 16.87 18.30
N SER A 24 -7.95 17.86 17.59
CA SER A 24 -9.33 18.32 17.83
C SER A 24 -10.35 17.21 17.61
N ALA A 25 -10.17 16.36 16.58
CA ALA A 25 -11.05 15.23 16.30
C ALA A 25 -10.97 14.13 17.36
N LEU A 26 -9.82 13.97 18.01
CA LEU A 26 -9.57 12.89 18.96
C LEU A 26 -9.80 13.25 20.43
N GLN A 27 -9.74 14.53 20.79
CA GLN A 27 -9.75 14.98 22.19
C GLN A 27 -10.99 14.55 22.99
N HIS A 28 -12.16 14.44 22.33
CA HIS A 28 -13.41 14.04 22.96
C HIS A 28 -13.67 12.54 22.91
N GLN A 29 -12.67 11.75 22.51
CA GLN A 29 -12.68 10.29 22.48
C GLN A 29 -13.90 9.69 21.74
N PRO A 30 -14.14 10.04 20.48
CA PRO A 30 -15.32 9.58 19.74
C PRO A 30 -15.30 8.05 19.57
N LYS A 31 -16.50 7.45 19.56
CA LYS A 31 -16.67 6.03 19.27
C LYS A 31 -16.56 5.70 17.79
N LEU A 32 -16.74 6.68 16.91
CA LEU A 32 -16.61 6.58 15.46
C LEU A 32 -15.71 7.72 14.97
N LEU A 33 -14.67 7.35 14.23
CA LEU A 33 -13.76 8.26 13.53
C LEU A 33 -13.94 8.07 12.02
N ILE A 34 -14.26 9.16 11.32
CA ILE A 34 -14.30 9.19 9.84
C ILE A 34 -13.19 10.13 9.40
N LEU A 35 -12.22 9.60 8.65
CA LEU A 35 -10.97 10.26 8.31
C LEU A 35 -10.76 10.18 6.79
N ASP A 36 -10.73 11.34 6.15
CA ASP A 36 -10.47 11.43 4.71
C ASP A 36 -9.03 11.85 4.47
N GLU A 37 -8.24 10.97 3.82
CA GLU A 37 -6.82 11.16 3.52
C GLU A 37 -6.03 11.73 4.73
N PRO A 38 -6.10 11.09 5.91
CA PRO A 38 -5.62 11.71 7.15
C PRO A 38 -4.11 11.96 7.18
N THR A 39 -3.34 11.17 6.46
CA THR A 39 -1.86 11.22 6.45
C THR A 39 -1.29 12.05 5.32
N SER A 40 -2.12 12.47 4.35
CA SER A 40 -1.70 13.31 3.22
C SER A 40 -1.04 14.60 3.71
N GLY A 41 0.18 14.89 3.25
CA GLY A 41 0.95 16.07 3.64
C GLY A 41 1.60 16.00 5.03
N LEU A 42 1.56 14.86 5.70
CA LEU A 42 2.35 14.59 6.91
C LEU A 42 3.70 13.98 6.52
N ASP A 43 4.75 14.34 7.27
CA ASP A 43 6.04 13.69 7.15
C ASP A 43 6.00 12.23 7.66
N PRO A 44 6.96 11.37 7.29
CA PRO A 44 6.95 9.94 7.65
C PRO A 44 6.90 9.66 9.16
N LEU A 45 7.50 10.53 9.98
CA LEU A 45 7.47 10.38 11.44
C LEU A 45 6.05 10.61 11.96
N MET A 46 5.41 11.68 11.48
CA MET A 46 4.04 12.03 11.84
C MET A 46 3.03 10.98 11.36
N GLN A 47 3.23 10.38 10.18
CA GLN A 47 2.40 9.28 9.71
C GLN A 47 2.46 8.07 10.65
N ARG A 48 3.64 7.77 11.20
CA ARG A 48 3.81 6.68 12.19
C ARG A 48 3.11 7.00 13.51
N GLU A 49 3.28 8.22 14.04
CA GLU A 49 2.60 8.67 15.26
C GLU A 49 1.08 8.62 15.09
N PHE A 50 0.57 9.11 13.96
CA PHE A 50 -0.86 9.03 13.62
C PHE A 50 -1.35 7.58 13.60
N SER A 51 -0.64 6.68 12.92
CA SER A 51 -0.99 5.26 12.84
C SER A 51 -1.03 4.59 14.22
N GLN A 52 -0.14 4.99 15.12
CA GLN A 52 -0.14 4.50 16.50
C GLN A 52 -1.38 5.00 17.26
N ILE A 53 -1.70 6.30 17.18
CA ILE A 53 -2.87 6.89 17.83
C ILE A 53 -4.16 6.20 17.36
N ILE A 54 -4.31 5.97 16.05
CA ILE A 54 -5.50 5.32 15.48
C ILE A 54 -5.63 3.87 15.99
N ARG A 55 -4.53 3.13 16.09
CA ARG A 55 -4.55 1.78 16.68
C ARG A 55 -4.96 1.79 18.13
N GLU A 56 -4.37 2.64 18.96
CA GLU A 56 -4.73 2.80 20.37
C GLU A 56 -6.22 3.13 20.54
N ARG A 57 -6.77 4.01 19.70
CA ARG A 57 -8.20 4.34 19.73
C ARG A 57 -9.08 3.15 19.32
N ASN A 58 -8.66 2.37 18.34
CA ASN A 58 -9.38 1.16 17.91
C ASN A 58 -9.35 0.08 19.02
N GLU A 59 -8.20 -0.13 19.67
CA GLU A 59 -8.04 -1.05 20.81
C GLU A 59 -8.93 -0.64 21.99
N GLN A 60 -9.18 0.65 22.17
CA GLN A 60 -10.11 1.19 23.17
C GLN A 60 -11.58 1.10 22.74
N GLY A 61 -11.89 0.47 21.60
CA GLY A 61 -13.24 0.19 21.13
C GLY A 61 -13.81 1.23 20.16
N ALA A 62 -13.01 2.20 19.69
CA ALA A 62 -13.47 3.10 18.65
C ALA A 62 -13.48 2.40 17.27
N THR A 63 -14.51 2.66 16.49
CA THR A 63 -14.55 2.27 15.07
C THR A 63 -13.85 3.35 14.25
N VAL A 64 -12.92 2.94 13.40
CA VAL A 64 -12.20 3.85 12.50
C VAL A 64 -12.55 3.53 11.06
N PHE A 65 -13.05 4.52 10.34
CA PHE A 65 -13.28 4.48 8.91
C PHE A 65 -12.38 5.54 8.25
N LEU A 66 -11.45 5.11 7.41
CA LEU A 66 -10.53 6.01 6.74
C LEU A 66 -10.48 5.77 5.24
N SER A 67 -10.28 6.84 4.47
CA SER A 67 -9.91 6.76 3.06
C SER A 67 -8.41 6.99 2.91
N SER A 68 -7.78 6.31 1.96
CA SER A 68 -6.43 6.59 1.50
C SER A 68 -6.21 6.04 0.09
N HIS A 69 -5.43 6.73 -0.72
CA HIS A 69 -4.91 6.23 -1.98
C HIS A 69 -3.56 5.53 -1.79
N VAL A 70 -3.02 5.51 -0.58
CA VAL A 70 -1.74 4.87 -0.23
C VAL A 70 -2.01 3.51 0.39
N LEU A 71 -1.86 2.44 -0.41
CA LEU A 71 -2.24 1.09 0.01
C LEU A 71 -1.41 0.54 1.17
N SER A 72 -0.16 0.93 1.31
CA SER A 72 0.66 0.56 2.47
C SER A 72 0.10 1.11 3.80
N GLU A 73 -0.63 2.23 3.75
CA GLU A 73 -1.35 2.75 4.92
C GLU A 73 -2.55 1.90 5.27
N ILE A 74 -3.33 1.48 4.25
CA ILE A 74 -4.45 0.57 4.43
C ILE A 74 -3.98 -0.77 5.02
N GLN A 75 -2.90 -1.33 4.49
CA GLN A 75 -2.31 -2.57 5.01
C GLN A 75 -1.87 -2.46 6.46
N ARG A 76 -1.36 -1.30 6.85
CA ARG A 76 -0.82 -1.05 8.19
C ARG A 76 -1.91 -0.77 9.24
N ASN A 77 -2.96 -0.08 8.83
CA ASN A 77 -3.92 0.53 9.76
C ASN A 77 -5.32 -0.09 9.71
N CYS A 78 -5.65 -0.90 8.69
CA CYS A 78 -6.98 -1.43 8.49
C CYS A 78 -7.04 -2.95 8.58
N THR A 79 -8.12 -3.48 9.13
CA THR A 79 -8.43 -4.92 9.13
C THR A 79 -9.24 -5.32 7.91
N ARG A 80 -10.07 -4.41 7.40
CA ARG A 80 -10.89 -4.58 6.19
C ARG A 80 -10.72 -3.37 5.28
N ALA A 81 -10.88 -3.59 3.98
CA ALA A 81 -10.88 -2.51 3.00
C ALA A 81 -11.96 -2.75 1.94
N ALA A 82 -12.49 -1.64 1.44
CA ALA A 82 -13.29 -1.61 0.23
C ALA A 82 -12.53 -0.84 -0.85
N ILE A 83 -12.49 -1.38 -2.06
CA ILE A 83 -11.81 -0.77 -3.19
C ILE A 83 -12.88 -0.18 -4.10
N ILE A 84 -12.74 1.11 -4.38
CA ILE A 84 -13.65 1.87 -5.21
C ILE A 84 -12.96 2.23 -6.52
N ARG A 85 -13.61 1.95 -7.63
CA ARG A 85 -13.18 2.36 -8.97
C ARG A 85 -14.40 2.85 -9.75
N GLU A 86 -14.29 4.02 -10.38
CA GLU A 86 -15.37 4.61 -11.20
C GLU A 86 -16.71 4.70 -10.43
N GLY A 87 -16.64 5.03 -9.12
CA GLY A 87 -17.84 5.17 -8.26
C GLY A 87 -18.48 3.85 -7.84
N ARG A 88 -17.86 2.69 -8.12
CA ARG A 88 -18.37 1.37 -7.74
C ARG A 88 -17.39 0.66 -6.79
N ILE A 89 -17.93 -0.08 -5.84
CA ILE A 89 -17.14 -0.99 -5.02
C ILE A 89 -16.83 -2.23 -5.86
N ILE A 90 -15.56 -2.44 -6.17
CA ILE A 90 -15.08 -3.58 -6.96
C ILE A 90 -14.59 -4.74 -6.09
N ALA A 91 -14.21 -4.48 -4.84
CA ALA A 91 -13.87 -5.50 -3.85
C ALA A 91 -14.11 -4.96 -2.44
N CYS A 92 -14.51 -5.82 -1.51
CA CYS A 92 -14.67 -5.48 -0.10
C CYS A 92 -14.41 -6.73 0.74
N ASP A 93 -13.26 -6.80 1.42
CA ASP A 93 -12.89 -7.94 2.25
C ASP A 93 -11.84 -7.54 3.31
N ARG A 94 -11.35 -8.54 4.06
CA ARG A 94 -10.20 -8.37 4.95
C ARG A 94 -8.96 -8.00 4.13
N VAL A 95 -8.15 -7.09 4.64
CA VAL A 95 -6.91 -6.65 3.99
C VAL A 95 -5.98 -7.83 3.70
N GLU A 96 -5.92 -8.80 4.61
CA GLU A 96 -5.14 -10.04 4.41
C GLU A 96 -5.61 -10.85 3.20
N VAL A 97 -6.93 -10.92 2.95
CA VAL A 97 -7.51 -11.64 1.80
C VAL A 97 -7.24 -10.87 0.51
N LEU A 98 -7.50 -9.56 0.52
CA LEU A 98 -7.22 -8.68 -0.63
C LEU A 98 -5.72 -8.66 -0.98
N SER A 99 -4.85 -8.87 0.01
CA SER A 99 -3.40 -8.92 -0.17
C SER A 99 -2.87 -10.28 -0.62
N LYS A 100 -3.67 -11.36 -0.51
CA LYS A 100 -3.24 -12.68 -0.97
C LYS A 100 -3.23 -12.72 -2.49
N THR A 101 -2.06 -12.88 -3.05
CA THR A 101 -1.85 -13.27 -4.45
C THR A 101 -0.68 -14.22 -4.50
N ASN A 102 -0.77 -15.23 -5.34
CA ASN A 102 0.35 -16.13 -5.60
C ASN A 102 1.39 -15.49 -6.53
N ALA A 103 1.04 -14.37 -7.18
CA ALA A 103 1.96 -13.68 -8.05
C ALA A 103 3.15 -13.08 -7.29
N LYS A 104 4.32 -13.14 -7.91
CA LYS A 104 5.56 -12.51 -7.46
C LYS A 104 5.97 -11.42 -8.44
N ARG A 105 6.55 -10.35 -7.93
CA ARG A 105 7.26 -9.36 -8.75
C ARG A 105 8.65 -9.91 -9.00
N ILE A 106 8.97 -10.11 -10.27
CA ILE A 106 10.27 -10.56 -10.73
C ILE A 106 10.96 -9.39 -11.40
N SER A 107 12.22 -9.17 -11.06
CA SER A 107 13.13 -8.29 -11.79
C SER A 107 14.38 -9.10 -12.11
N VAL A 108 14.68 -9.28 -13.38
CA VAL A 108 15.85 -10.04 -13.83
C VAL A 108 16.63 -9.22 -14.84
N GLN A 109 17.95 -9.15 -14.63
CA GLN A 109 18.89 -8.53 -15.55
C GLN A 109 19.72 -9.60 -16.22
N GLY A 110 19.79 -9.56 -17.56
CA GLY A 110 20.58 -10.51 -18.33
C GLY A 110 19.95 -10.86 -19.66
N GLN A 111 20.55 -11.89 -20.31
CA GLN A 111 20.04 -12.46 -21.56
C GLN A 111 19.20 -13.70 -21.22
N VAL A 112 17.90 -13.51 -21.07
CA VAL A 112 16.95 -14.56 -20.71
C VAL A 112 15.81 -14.61 -21.73
N SER A 113 15.33 -15.81 -22.09
CA SER A 113 14.09 -15.98 -22.83
C SER A 113 12.96 -16.26 -21.84
N LEU A 114 11.87 -15.55 -21.99
CA LEU A 114 10.66 -15.69 -21.18
C LEU A 114 9.53 -16.40 -21.93
N ASP A 115 9.74 -16.81 -23.17
CA ASP A 115 8.72 -17.34 -24.09
C ASP A 115 8.05 -18.62 -23.59
N SER A 116 8.77 -19.41 -22.77
CA SER A 116 8.26 -20.66 -22.21
C SER A 116 7.47 -20.48 -20.90
N LEU A 117 7.42 -19.28 -20.36
CA LEU A 117 6.70 -18.97 -19.13
C LEU A 117 5.27 -18.51 -19.45
N GLU A 118 4.32 -19.28 -19.00
CA GLU A 118 2.91 -18.91 -18.93
C GLU A 118 2.69 -18.05 -17.64
N GLU A 119 1.58 -17.33 -17.57
CA GLU A 119 1.20 -16.52 -16.39
C GLU A 119 2.12 -15.31 -16.11
N ILE A 120 2.85 -14.84 -17.12
CA ILE A 120 3.53 -13.54 -17.05
C ILE A 120 2.51 -12.43 -17.28
N ARG A 121 2.58 -11.38 -16.44
CA ARG A 121 1.80 -10.16 -16.57
C ARG A 121 2.72 -8.97 -16.39
N ASP A 122 2.36 -7.83 -17.02
CA ASP A 122 3.11 -6.57 -16.90
C ASP A 122 4.58 -6.63 -17.23
N LEU A 123 4.90 -7.37 -18.25
CA LEU A 123 6.26 -7.42 -18.73
C LEU A 123 6.69 -6.01 -19.22
N LYS A 124 7.75 -5.53 -18.61
CA LYS A 124 8.46 -4.32 -19.00
C LYS A 124 9.92 -4.66 -19.21
N GLU A 125 10.51 -4.10 -20.24
CA GLU A 125 11.94 -4.20 -20.51
C GLU A 125 12.53 -2.82 -20.58
N ASN A 126 13.56 -2.57 -19.77
CA ASN A 126 14.34 -1.34 -19.78
C ASN A 126 15.81 -1.70 -19.60
N ASP A 127 16.66 -1.32 -20.56
CA ASP A 127 18.12 -1.49 -20.51
C ASP A 127 18.59 -2.91 -20.11
N GLY A 128 17.93 -3.93 -20.68
CA GLY A 128 18.23 -5.34 -20.40
C GLY A 128 17.75 -5.85 -19.04
N ILE A 129 16.91 -5.07 -18.36
CA ILE A 129 16.21 -5.47 -17.13
C ILE A 129 14.76 -5.79 -17.51
N PHE A 130 14.35 -7.03 -17.29
CA PHE A 130 12.98 -7.48 -17.40
C PHE A 130 12.28 -7.41 -16.05
N SER A 131 11.16 -6.73 -15.98
CA SER A 131 10.32 -6.64 -14.77
C SER A 131 8.90 -7.09 -15.08
N PHE A 132 8.40 -8.09 -14.33
CA PHE A 132 7.06 -8.66 -14.58
C PHE A 132 6.46 -9.25 -13.31
N LEU A 133 5.13 -9.49 -13.36
CA LEU A 133 4.44 -10.31 -12.38
C LEU A 133 4.35 -11.74 -12.89
N TYR A 134 4.67 -12.68 -12.02
CA TYR A 134 4.62 -14.10 -12.32
C TYR A 134 3.72 -14.84 -11.34
N GLY A 135 2.68 -15.51 -11.83
CA GLY A 135 1.69 -16.25 -11.03
C GLY A 135 1.92 -17.77 -10.98
N GLY A 136 2.86 -18.28 -11.77
CA GLY A 136 3.11 -19.69 -11.91
C GLY A 136 4.08 -20.29 -10.88
N ASP A 137 4.53 -21.52 -11.17
CA ASP A 137 5.46 -22.26 -10.31
C ASP A 137 6.85 -21.64 -10.30
N ILE A 138 7.38 -21.36 -9.11
CA ILE A 138 8.69 -20.73 -8.94
C ILE A 138 9.85 -21.60 -9.42
N HIS A 139 9.72 -22.96 -9.36
CA HIS A 139 10.73 -23.85 -9.89
C HIS A 139 10.83 -23.72 -11.40
N ARG A 140 9.69 -23.70 -12.09
CA ARG A 140 9.63 -23.50 -13.54
C ARG A 140 10.22 -22.16 -13.95
N LEU A 141 9.96 -21.10 -13.16
CA LEU A 141 10.59 -19.80 -13.37
C LEU A 141 12.12 -19.90 -13.30
N LEU A 142 12.63 -20.49 -12.21
CA LEU A 142 14.08 -20.59 -11.99
C LEU A 142 14.77 -21.47 -13.04
N GLU A 143 14.15 -22.58 -13.45
CA GLU A 143 14.65 -23.43 -14.55
C GLU A 143 14.74 -22.65 -15.86
N THR A 144 13.69 -21.92 -16.22
CA THR A 144 13.68 -21.09 -17.42
C THR A 144 14.75 -20.02 -17.40
N LEU A 145 14.86 -19.31 -16.28
CA LEU A 145 15.85 -18.24 -16.11
C LEU A 145 17.29 -18.79 -16.11
N SER A 146 17.51 -19.98 -15.55
CA SER A 146 18.84 -20.62 -15.49
C SER A 146 19.38 -21.05 -16.86
N ALA A 147 18.52 -21.19 -17.86
CA ALA A 147 18.93 -21.47 -19.24
C ALA A 147 19.63 -20.27 -19.93
N GLY A 148 19.46 -19.06 -19.38
CA GLY A 148 20.09 -17.84 -19.86
C GLY A 148 21.27 -17.39 -19.00
N THR A 149 21.79 -16.19 -19.29
CA THR A 149 22.83 -15.55 -18.49
C THR A 149 22.19 -14.47 -17.62
N ILE A 150 22.17 -14.70 -16.30
CA ILE A 150 21.60 -13.77 -15.32
C ILE A 150 22.74 -13.02 -14.64
N THR A 151 22.64 -11.68 -14.57
CA THR A 151 23.55 -10.83 -13.81
C THR A 151 22.94 -10.35 -12.49
N ASP A 152 21.62 -10.21 -12.45
CA ASP A 152 20.88 -9.89 -11.22
C ASP A 152 19.48 -10.47 -11.26
N LEU A 153 18.96 -10.89 -10.09
CA LEU A 153 17.62 -11.44 -9.94
C LEU A 153 17.02 -11.00 -8.59
N SER A 154 15.86 -10.37 -8.65
CA SER A 154 15.06 -10.03 -7.48
C SER A 154 13.67 -10.65 -7.58
N ILE A 155 13.25 -11.31 -6.50
CA ILE A 155 11.91 -11.89 -6.35
C ILE A 155 11.29 -11.29 -5.10
N SER A 156 10.21 -10.55 -5.27
CA SER A 156 9.53 -9.87 -4.17
C SER A 156 8.02 -10.11 -4.22
N ASN A 157 7.34 -9.79 -3.12
CA ASN A 157 5.89 -9.75 -3.15
C ASN A 157 5.45 -8.47 -3.87
N PRO A 158 4.52 -8.56 -4.83
CA PRO A 158 3.97 -7.37 -5.44
C PRO A 158 3.25 -6.52 -4.38
N ASP A 159 3.23 -5.21 -4.58
CA ASP A 159 2.43 -4.34 -3.72
C ASP A 159 0.92 -4.51 -3.97
N LEU A 160 0.10 -3.86 -3.15
CA LEU A 160 -1.35 -4.01 -3.24
C LEU A 160 -1.91 -3.36 -4.52
N ASP A 161 -1.29 -2.27 -5.01
CA ASP A 161 -1.66 -1.63 -6.28
C ASP A 161 -1.51 -2.59 -7.46
N GLU A 162 -0.41 -3.30 -7.49
CA GLU A 162 -0.12 -4.30 -8.51
C GLU A 162 -1.05 -5.52 -8.41
N LYS A 163 -1.50 -5.83 -7.19
CA LYS A 163 -2.44 -6.94 -6.92
C LYS A 163 -3.87 -6.60 -7.33
N ILE A 164 -4.30 -5.38 -7.05
CA ILE A 164 -5.70 -4.94 -7.21
C ILE A 164 -5.95 -4.38 -8.60
N GLY A 165 -5.00 -3.65 -9.18
CA GLY A 165 -5.18 -2.99 -10.48
C GLY A 165 -5.50 -3.94 -11.63
N ARG A 166 -5.46 -5.25 -11.41
CA ARG A 166 -5.46 -6.29 -12.45
C ARG A 166 -6.25 -7.55 -12.18
N ALA A 167 -6.96 -7.62 -11.08
CA ALA A 167 -7.85 -8.76 -10.82
C ALA A 167 -9.09 -8.79 -11.72
N HIS A 168 -9.31 -7.73 -12.53
CA HIS A 168 -10.51 -7.58 -13.36
C HIS A 168 -10.19 -6.86 -14.69
N VAL A 169 -9.38 -7.48 -15.55
CA VAL A 169 -9.38 -7.23 -16.99
C VAL A 169 -9.69 -8.54 -17.68
#